data_ccae654a8698297e3ec9ba2ca3ec7d57
#
_entry.id   ccae654a8698297e3ec9ba2ca3ec7d57
#
_cell.length_a   1.000
_cell.length_b   1.000
_cell.length_c   1.000
_cell.angle_alpha   90.00
_cell.angle_beta   90.00
_cell.angle_gamma   90.00
#
_symmetry.space_group_name_H-M   'P 1'
#
loop_
_entity.id
_entity.type
_entity.pdbx_description
1 polymer ?
#
loop_
_entity_poly.entity_id
_entity_poly.type
_entity_poly.pdbx_seq_one_letter_code
_entity_poly.pdbx_strand_id
1 'polypeptide(L)'
;MHHISRQDPNYRYVTDWFWPFDRLARAIGISAADLDDLIAAGCGPGAIYAFSSRYGWWSALSGHVDGHEGPPPPEAERWFAPAAVWGFRRATLAQRRGASLEEAARQNAALFTEEFAEALERLPEARFGFADCFDGNSIIDAVARTRAGEEWAAWVEGGYAVCLRIFTGETCVRKESLGAWLKAHIASPESHPLTAEAALSICERLAQLMLPFAPWQRPNGTPGVTIDRLVADLGLGVELPFRGDDGRS
;
A
#
# COMPACT_ATOMS: atom_id res chain seq x y z
N MET A 1 1.12 -17.61 -27.24
CA MET A 1 2.27 -16.94 -26.59
C MET A 1 2.01 -15.44 -26.65
N HIS A 2 1.55 -14.85 -25.58
CA HIS A 2 1.43 -13.39 -25.50
C HIS A 2 2.84 -12.80 -25.33
N HIS A 3 3.42 -12.31 -26.42
CA HIS A 3 4.60 -11.45 -26.34
C HIS A 3 4.12 -10.11 -25.77
N ILE A 4 4.39 -9.85 -24.50
CA ILE A 4 4.19 -8.50 -23.96
C ILE A 4 5.18 -7.58 -24.66
N SER A 5 4.62 -6.64 -25.38
CA SER A 5 5.37 -5.51 -25.90
C SER A 5 5.82 -4.63 -24.72
N ARG A 6 7.08 -4.18 -24.72
CA ARG A 6 7.54 -3.09 -23.81
C ARG A 6 6.71 -1.79 -23.97
N GLN A 7 5.82 -1.75 -24.96
CA GLN A 7 4.86 -0.67 -25.20
C GLN A 7 3.55 -0.87 -24.44
N ASP A 8 3.33 -2.04 -23.81
CA ASP A 8 2.15 -2.27 -22.95
C ASP A 8 2.18 -1.28 -21.76
N PRO A 9 1.15 -0.44 -21.58
CA PRO A 9 1.07 0.51 -20.46
C PRO A 9 1.20 -0.17 -19.09
N ASN A 10 0.71 -1.41 -18.96
CA ASN A 10 0.77 -2.19 -17.73
C ASN A 10 2.22 -2.60 -17.42
N TYR A 11 2.93 -3.07 -18.44
CA TYR A 11 4.35 -3.41 -18.31
C TYR A 11 5.17 -2.19 -17.89
N ARG A 12 4.99 -1.05 -18.57
CA ARG A 12 5.69 0.20 -18.23
C ARG A 12 5.39 0.63 -16.79
N TYR A 13 4.11 0.64 -16.40
CA TYR A 13 3.71 0.99 -15.05
C TYR A 13 4.43 0.10 -14.01
N VAL A 14 4.38 -1.22 -14.15
CA VAL A 14 4.99 -2.13 -13.19
C VAL A 14 6.51 -1.96 -13.14
N THR A 15 7.18 -1.87 -14.30
CA THR A 15 8.64 -1.72 -14.36
C THR A 15 9.15 -0.37 -13.87
N ASP A 16 8.34 0.69 -13.98
CA ASP A 16 8.71 2.02 -13.51
C ASP A 16 8.59 2.15 -11.99
N TRP A 17 7.59 1.50 -11.37
CA TRP A 17 7.26 1.70 -9.96
C TRP A 17 7.61 0.54 -9.04
N PHE A 18 7.81 -0.66 -9.56
CA PHE A 18 8.05 -1.86 -8.75
C PHE A 18 9.37 -2.52 -9.09
N TRP A 19 9.85 -3.31 -8.16
CA TRP A 19 11.11 -4.02 -8.29
C TRP A 19 10.87 -5.51 -8.51
N PRO A 20 11.50 -6.13 -9.53
CA PRO A 20 11.50 -7.58 -9.66
C PRO A 20 12.23 -8.21 -8.47
N PHE A 21 11.87 -9.45 -8.18
CA PHE A 21 12.37 -10.24 -7.06
C PHE A 21 13.89 -10.15 -6.88
N ASP A 22 14.65 -10.36 -7.95
CA ASP A 22 16.12 -10.33 -7.92
C ASP A 22 16.67 -8.94 -7.55
N ARG A 23 16.01 -7.87 -7.99
CA ARG A 23 16.41 -6.51 -7.62
C ARG A 23 16.18 -6.27 -6.13
N LEU A 24 15.06 -6.76 -5.60
CA LEU A 24 14.76 -6.66 -4.17
C LEU A 24 15.80 -7.43 -3.34
N ALA A 25 16.11 -8.69 -3.68
CA ALA A 25 17.13 -9.49 -2.99
C ALA A 25 18.49 -8.78 -2.98
N ARG A 26 18.93 -8.28 -4.13
CA ARG A 26 20.18 -7.50 -4.24
C ARG A 26 20.16 -6.23 -3.39
N ALA A 27 19.05 -5.51 -3.36
CA ALA A 27 18.93 -4.28 -2.58
C ALA A 27 19.00 -4.53 -1.06
N ILE A 28 18.52 -5.71 -0.61
CA ILE A 28 18.63 -6.14 0.79
C ILE A 28 20.05 -6.66 1.09
N GLY A 29 20.72 -7.27 0.11
CA GLY A 29 22.03 -7.89 0.24
C GLY A 29 21.94 -9.32 0.77
N ILE A 30 20.96 -10.10 0.27
CA ILE A 30 20.72 -11.52 0.62
C ILE A 30 20.54 -12.37 -0.63
N SER A 31 20.54 -13.70 -0.46
CA SER A 31 20.24 -14.64 -1.53
C SER A 31 18.76 -14.66 -1.89
N ALA A 32 18.42 -15.24 -3.06
CA ALA A 32 17.04 -15.48 -3.46
C ALA A 32 16.30 -16.39 -2.48
N ALA A 33 16.96 -17.45 -2.01
CA ALA A 33 16.40 -18.39 -1.03
C ALA A 33 16.10 -17.70 0.31
N ASP A 34 17.03 -16.87 0.83
CA ASP A 34 16.80 -16.13 2.08
C ASP A 34 15.63 -15.15 1.93
N LEU A 35 15.45 -14.52 0.76
CA LEU A 35 14.29 -13.65 0.53
C LEU A 35 12.97 -14.43 0.50
N ASP A 36 12.95 -15.61 -0.13
CA ASP A 36 11.76 -16.49 -0.10
C ASP A 36 11.41 -16.91 1.32
N ASP A 37 12.40 -17.26 2.14
CA ASP A 37 12.19 -17.61 3.55
C ASP A 37 11.63 -16.42 4.35
N LEU A 38 12.16 -15.21 4.14
CA LEU A 38 11.65 -13.99 4.79
C LEU A 38 10.21 -13.65 4.38
N ILE A 39 9.86 -13.86 3.10
CA ILE A 39 8.49 -13.66 2.60
C ILE A 39 7.56 -14.70 3.24
N ALA A 40 7.95 -15.98 3.23
CA ALA A 40 7.17 -17.06 3.80
C ALA A 40 6.92 -16.89 5.30
N ALA A 41 7.89 -16.30 6.02
CA ALA A 41 7.76 -15.99 7.45
C ALA A 41 6.94 -14.73 7.74
N GLY A 42 6.50 -13.96 6.72
CA GLY A 42 5.75 -12.72 6.91
C GLY A 42 6.59 -11.55 7.44
N CYS A 43 7.90 -11.54 7.17
CA CYS A 43 8.79 -10.45 7.56
C CYS A 43 8.60 -9.15 6.74
N GLY A 44 7.83 -9.23 5.67
CA GLY A 44 7.49 -8.12 4.78
C GLY A 44 6.41 -8.55 3.79
N PRO A 45 6.06 -7.71 2.81
CA PRO A 45 4.95 -7.99 1.90
C PRO A 45 5.29 -9.10 0.91
N GLY A 46 4.26 -9.84 0.50
CA GLY A 46 4.28 -10.64 -0.72
C GLY A 46 4.43 -9.79 -1.99
N ALA A 47 4.50 -10.45 -3.14
CA ALA A 47 4.49 -9.76 -4.42
C ALA A 47 3.15 -9.06 -4.66
N ILE A 48 3.18 -7.79 -5.06
CA ILE A 48 1.96 -7.06 -5.41
C ILE A 48 1.53 -7.36 -6.84
N TYR A 49 2.49 -7.56 -7.74
CA TYR A 49 2.27 -7.95 -9.13
C TYR A 49 3.04 -9.23 -9.46
N ALA A 50 2.43 -10.04 -10.30
CA ALA A 50 3.09 -11.17 -10.91
C ALA A 50 2.81 -11.21 -12.41
N PHE A 51 3.76 -11.68 -13.20
CA PHE A 51 3.64 -11.82 -14.63
C PHE A 51 3.92 -13.25 -15.08
N SER A 52 3.02 -13.77 -15.90
CA SER A 52 3.19 -15.06 -16.56
C SER A 52 2.94 -14.92 -18.06
N SER A 53 3.76 -15.55 -18.89
CA SER A 53 3.55 -15.58 -20.35
C SER A 53 2.26 -16.27 -20.75
N ARG A 54 1.67 -17.08 -19.87
CA ARG A 54 0.43 -17.82 -20.10
C ARG A 54 -0.82 -17.03 -19.71
N TYR A 55 -0.76 -16.29 -18.56
CA TYR A 55 -1.93 -15.66 -17.93
C TYR A 55 -1.81 -14.14 -17.82
N GLY A 56 -0.76 -13.55 -18.40
CA GLY A 56 -0.55 -12.10 -18.33
C GLY A 56 -0.24 -11.59 -16.92
N TRP A 57 -0.69 -10.37 -16.62
CA TRP A 57 -0.51 -9.70 -15.34
C TRP A 57 -1.54 -10.16 -14.31
N TRP A 58 -1.05 -10.34 -13.10
CA TRP A 58 -1.83 -10.56 -11.89
C TRP A 58 -1.47 -9.51 -10.85
N SER A 59 -2.45 -9.15 -10.01
CA SER A 59 -2.25 -8.25 -8.87
C SER A 59 -2.89 -8.83 -7.61
N ALA A 60 -2.22 -8.68 -6.47
CA ALA A 60 -2.77 -9.05 -5.16
C ALA A 60 -4.08 -8.29 -4.82
N LEU A 61 -4.29 -7.09 -5.41
CA LEU A 61 -5.48 -6.28 -5.16
C LEU A 61 -6.68 -6.61 -6.06
N SER A 62 -6.45 -7.08 -7.29
CA SER A 62 -7.52 -7.20 -8.29
C SER A 62 -7.51 -8.51 -9.07
N GLY A 63 -6.63 -9.46 -8.72
CA GLY A 63 -6.49 -10.70 -9.47
C GLY A 63 -5.87 -10.52 -10.86
N HIS A 64 -6.18 -11.41 -11.78
CA HIS A 64 -5.69 -11.34 -13.16
C HIS A 64 -6.36 -10.21 -13.95
N VAL A 65 -5.56 -9.44 -14.68
CA VAL A 65 -6.04 -8.34 -15.53
C VAL A 65 -6.94 -8.85 -16.64
N ASP A 66 -6.66 -10.03 -17.19
CA ASP A 66 -7.43 -10.66 -18.28
C ASP A 66 -8.62 -11.51 -17.80
N GLY A 67 -9.00 -11.42 -16.51
CA GLY A 67 -10.18 -12.07 -15.95
C GLY A 67 -10.00 -13.57 -15.62
N HIS A 68 -8.77 -14.11 -15.66
CA HIS A 68 -8.51 -15.46 -15.14
C HIS A 68 -8.75 -15.52 -13.64
N GLU A 69 -9.23 -16.66 -13.15
CA GLU A 69 -9.43 -16.89 -11.73
C GLU A 69 -8.19 -17.52 -11.07
N GLY A 70 -8.04 -17.27 -9.77
CA GLY A 70 -7.01 -17.87 -8.92
C GLY A 70 -5.71 -17.08 -8.79
N PRO A 71 -4.74 -17.63 -8.04
CA PRO A 71 -3.45 -17.01 -7.82
C PRO A 71 -2.56 -17.10 -9.08
N PRO A 72 -1.49 -16.31 -9.16
CA PRO A 72 -0.51 -16.45 -10.23
C PRO A 72 0.20 -17.81 -10.11
N PRO A 73 0.64 -18.39 -11.24
CA PRO A 73 1.37 -19.64 -11.19
C PRO A 73 2.71 -19.48 -10.45
N PRO A 74 3.23 -20.55 -9.82
CA PRO A 74 4.47 -20.48 -9.02
C PRO A 74 5.69 -19.94 -9.75
N GLU A 75 5.76 -20.17 -11.08
CA GLU A 75 6.83 -19.73 -11.95
C GLU A 75 6.69 -18.27 -12.43
N ALA A 76 5.62 -17.57 -12.05
CA ALA A 76 5.40 -16.19 -12.45
C ALA A 76 6.51 -15.27 -11.93
N GLU A 77 6.92 -14.31 -12.75
CA GLU A 77 7.84 -13.25 -12.35
C GLU A 77 7.16 -12.37 -11.29
N ARG A 78 7.79 -12.22 -10.12
CA ARG A 78 7.23 -11.49 -8.97
C ARG A 78 7.79 -10.09 -8.86
N TRP A 79 6.90 -9.12 -8.57
CA TRP A 79 7.24 -7.70 -8.46
C TRP A 79 6.76 -7.13 -7.13
N PHE A 80 7.60 -6.34 -6.48
CA PHE A 80 7.44 -5.84 -5.12
C PHE A 80 7.51 -4.33 -5.06
N ALA A 81 6.79 -3.72 -4.11
CA ALA A 81 6.99 -2.31 -3.82
C ALA A 81 8.42 -2.05 -3.31
N PRO A 82 9.09 -0.97 -3.74
CA PRO A 82 10.43 -0.63 -3.24
C PRO A 82 10.48 -0.50 -1.71
N ALA A 83 9.39 -0.07 -1.08
CA ALA A 83 9.28 0.05 0.38
C ALA A 83 9.45 -1.28 1.12
N ALA A 84 9.22 -2.42 0.47
CA ALA A 84 9.42 -3.75 1.05
C ALA A 84 10.86 -3.97 1.58
N VAL A 85 11.84 -3.29 0.99
CA VAL A 85 13.25 -3.37 1.40
C VAL A 85 13.46 -3.10 2.89
N TRP A 86 12.68 -2.21 3.49
CA TRP A 86 12.86 -1.81 4.88
C TRP A 86 12.47 -2.90 5.87
N GLY A 87 11.33 -3.57 5.65
CA GLY A 87 10.89 -4.70 6.47
C GLY A 87 11.87 -5.87 6.40
N PHE A 88 12.27 -6.25 5.19
CA PHE A 88 13.21 -7.35 5.00
C PHE A 88 14.61 -7.05 5.53
N ARG A 89 15.11 -5.82 5.39
CA ARG A 89 16.39 -5.42 6.01
C ARG A 89 16.35 -5.50 7.54
N ARG A 90 15.27 -5.04 8.17
CA ARG A 90 15.12 -5.17 9.64
C ARG A 90 15.14 -6.63 10.07
N ALA A 91 14.39 -7.49 9.38
CA ALA A 91 14.37 -8.91 9.66
C ALA A 91 15.75 -9.57 9.48
N THR A 92 16.45 -9.25 8.38
CA THR A 92 17.83 -9.72 8.15
C THR A 92 18.79 -9.27 9.26
N LEU A 93 18.66 -8.04 9.74
CA LEU A 93 19.48 -7.55 10.85
C LEU A 93 19.15 -8.27 12.17
N ALA A 94 17.88 -8.55 12.44
CA ALA A 94 17.47 -9.32 13.61
C ALA A 94 18.03 -10.75 13.57
N GLN A 95 17.98 -11.42 12.42
CA GLN A 95 18.59 -12.74 12.24
C GLN A 95 20.10 -12.73 12.46
N ARG A 96 20.82 -11.73 11.93
CA ARG A 96 22.26 -11.58 12.18
C ARG A 96 22.61 -11.39 13.65
N ARG A 97 21.64 -10.98 14.48
CA ARG A 97 21.75 -10.85 15.94
C ARG A 97 21.25 -12.09 16.70
N GLY A 98 20.88 -13.15 15.97
CA GLY A 98 20.47 -14.43 16.53
C GLY A 98 18.97 -14.67 16.65
N ALA A 99 18.11 -13.75 16.14
CA ALA A 99 16.67 -13.99 16.12
C ALA A 99 16.32 -15.05 15.07
N SER A 100 15.28 -15.87 15.35
CA SER A 100 14.67 -16.73 14.35
C SER A 100 13.86 -15.92 13.34
N LEU A 101 13.49 -16.52 12.21
CA LEU A 101 12.58 -15.89 11.23
C LEU A 101 11.27 -15.43 11.86
N GLU A 102 10.65 -16.31 12.64
CA GLU A 102 9.40 -16.02 13.35
C GLU A 102 9.55 -14.86 14.34
N GLU A 103 10.68 -14.79 15.05
CA GLU A 103 10.96 -13.71 15.98
C GLU A 103 11.15 -12.39 15.20
N ALA A 104 11.87 -12.41 14.09
CA ALA A 104 12.06 -11.24 13.23
C ALA A 104 10.73 -10.73 12.66
N ALA A 105 9.83 -11.63 12.25
CA ALA A 105 8.49 -11.28 11.80
C ALA A 105 7.66 -10.64 12.92
N ARG A 106 7.66 -11.24 14.14
CA ARG A 106 6.99 -10.67 15.32
C ARG A 106 7.51 -9.29 15.69
N GLN A 107 8.82 -9.07 15.63
CA GLN A 107 9.43 -7.75 15.91
C GLN A 107 8.98 -6.68 14.90
N ASN A 108 8.88 -7.04 13.63
CA ASN A 108 8.37 -6.13 12.61
C ASN A 108 6.89 -5.79 12.82
N ALA A 109 6.06 -6.79 13.13
CA ALA A 109 4.64 -6.59 13.43
C ALA A 109 4.41 -5.76 14.71
N ALA A 110 5.22 -6.01 15.76
CA ALA A 110 5.15 -5.26 17.01
C ALA A 110 5.51 -3.78 16.80
N LEU A 111 6.59 -3.49 16.07
CA LEU A 111 6.95 -2.10 15.74
C LEU A 111 5.83 -1.39 14.98
N PHE A 112 5.23 -2.04 13.98
CA PHE A 112 4.11 -1.48 13.24
C PHE A 112 2.92 -1.19 14.17
N THR A 113 2.62 -2.10 15.09
CA THR A 113 1.51 -1.96 16.06
C THR A 113 1.74 -0.78 17.01
N GLU A 114 2.97 -0.56 17.47
CA GLU A 114 3.35 0.57 18.32
C GLU A 114 3.18 1.90 17.55
N GLU A 115 3.76 1.99 16.34
CA GLU A 115 3.62 3.16 15.46
C GLU A 115 2.15 3.47 15.13
N PHE A 116 1.33 2.43 14.94
CA PHE A 116 -0.11 2.55 14.67
C PHE A 116 -0.85 3.14 15.85
N ALA A 117 -0.62 2.64 17.07
CA ALA A 117 -1.24 3.12 18.29
C ALA A 117 -0.86 4.59 18.56
N GLU A 118 0.43 4.94 18.47
CA GLU A 118 0.92 6.32 18.60
C GLU A 118 0.28 7.25 17.56
N ALA A 119 0.06 6.76 16.33
CA ALA A 119 -0.58 7.55 15.29
C ALA A 119 -2.06 7.80 15.57
N LEU A 120 -2.79 6.83 16.13
CA LEU A 120 -4.17 7.04 16.58
C LEU A 120 -4.28 8.14 17.62
N GLU A 121 -3.33 8.22 18.56
CA GLU A 121 -3.31 9.26 19.59
C GLU A 121 -3.01 10.66 19.01
N ARG A 122 -2.08 10.72 18.07
CA ARG A 122 -1.51 11.98 17.60
C ARG A 122 -2.27 12.61 16.43
N LEU A 123 -2.90 11.81 15.58
CA LEU A 123 -3.53 12.30 14.35
C LEU A 123 -5.01 12.64 14.58
N PRO A 124 -5.43 13.90 14.52
CA PRO A 124 -6.83 14.28 14.73
C PRO A 124 -7.78 13.66 13.72
N GLU A 125 -7.32 13.37 12.50
CA GLU A 125 -8.07 12.71 11.45
C GLU A 125 -8.27 11.21 11.67
N ALA A 126 -7.56 10.57 12.62
CA ALA A 126 -7.62 9.11 12.85
C ALA A 126 -9.03 8.57 13.07
N ARG A 127 -9.91 9.38 13.66
CA ARG A 127 -11.31 9.02 13.91
C ARG A 127 -12.15 8.80 12.66
N PHE A 128 -11.75 9.34 11.51
CA PHE A 128 -12.45 9.07 10.27
C PHE A 128 -12.21 7.65 9.77
N GLY A 129 -10.98 7.14 9.91
CA GLY A 129 -10.59 5.81 9.47
C GLY A 129 -10.85 4.70 10.49
N PHE A 130 -10.73 5.04 11.78
CA PHE A 130 -10.67 4.08 12.87
C PHE A 130 -11.59 4.49 14.04
N ALA A 131 -12.83 4.89 13.74
CA ALA A 131 -13.77 5.35 14.73
C ALA A 131 -14.02 4.33 15.86
N ASP A 132 -13.98 3.05 15.55
CA ASP A 132 -14.15 1.93 16.49
C ASP A 132 -12.99 1.77 17.47
N CYS A 133 -11.83 2.35 17.18
CA CYS A 133 -10.69 2.37 18.10
C CYS A 133 -10.86 3.40 19.24
N PHE A 134 -11.96 4.15 19.29
CA PHE A 134 -12.14 5.22 20.27
C PHE A 134 -13.43 5.05 21.09
N ASP A 135 -13.32 5.32 22.39
CA ASP A 135 -14.45 5.58 23.30
C ASP A 135 -14.33 7.03 23.81
N GLY A 136 -15.23 7.89 23.33
CA GLY A 136 -15.12 9.34 23.54
C GLY A 136 -13.77 9.86 23.06
N ASN A 137 -12.94 10.37 23.96
CA ASN A 137 -11.60 10.87 23.63
C ASN A 137 -10.47 9.85 23.88
N SER A 138 -10.79 8.69 24.41
CA SER A 138 -9.81 7.66 24.78
C SER A 138 -9.69 6.60 23.72
N ILE A 139 -8.48 6.05 23.54
CA ILE A 139 -8.25 4.91 22.67
C ILE A 139 -8.60 3.62 23.42
N ILE A 140 -9.27 2.70 22.72
CA ILE A 140 -9.53 1.34 23.18
C ILE A 140 -8.35 0.47 22.72
N ASP A 141 -7.33 0.33 23.57
CA ASP A 141 -6.05 -0.32 23.23
C ASP A 141 -6.22 -1.72 22.59
N ALA A 142 -7.12 -2.54 23.11
CA ALA A 142 -7.37 -3.87 22.56
C ALA A 142 -7.90 -3.82 21.12
N VAL A 143 -8.79 -2.87 20.80
CA VAL A 143 -9.32 -2.68 19.45
C VAL A 143 -8.24 -2.14 18.52
N ALA A 144 -7.48 -1.15 18.97
CA ALA A 144 -6.37 -0.57 18.21
C ALA A 144 -5.32 -1.62 17.82
N ARG A 145 -4.95 -2.51 18.77
CA ARG A 145 -4.02 -3.61 18.47
C ARG A 145 -4.59 -4.64 17.48
N THR A 146 -5.88 -4.95 17.59
CA THR A 146 -6.55 -5.85 16.64
C THR A 146 -6.54 -5.24 15.25
N ARG A 147 -6.90 -3.97 15.11
CA ARG A 147 -6.86 -3.25 13.84
C ARG A 147 -5.46 -3.18 13.25
N ALA A 148 -4.44 -2.85 14.06
CA ALA A 148 -3.05 -2.86 13.61
C ALA A 148 -2.64 -4.24 13.07
N GLY A 149 -3.07 -5.33 13.72
CA GLY A 149 -2.82 -6.69 13.25
C GLY A 149 -3.47 -7.00 11.90
N GLU A 150 -4.71 -6.55 11.69
CA GLU A 150 -5.43 -6.70 10.41
C GLU A 150 -4.72 -5.93 9.27
N GLU A 151 -4.29 -4.69 9.54
CA GLU A 151 -3.56 -3.87 8.56
C GLU A 151 -2.17 -4.44 8.24
N TRP A 152 -1.49 -4.98 9.25
CA TRP A 152 -0.22 -5.69 9.05
C TRP A 152 -0.42 -6.94 8.18
N ALA A 153 -1.45 -7.75 8.46
CA ALA A 153 -1.76 -8.94 7.66
C ALA A 153 -2.04 -8.57 6.20
N ALA A 154 -2.84 -7.53 5.96
CA ALA A 154 -3.10 -7.01 4.61
C ALA A 154 -1.83 -6.54 3.90
N TRP A 155 -0.84 -5.97 4.63
CA TRP A 155 0.47 -5.65 4.09
C TRP A 155 1.26 -6.89 3.69
N VAL A 156 1.33 -7.89 4.56
CA VAL A 156 2.03 -9.16 4.29
C VAL A 156 1.45 -9.85 3.04
N GLU A 157 0.13 -9.77 2.85
CA GLU A 157 -0.56 -10.27 1.67
C GLU A 157 -0.33 -9.41 0.40
N GLY A 158 0.33 -8.27 0.52
CA GLY A 158 0.63 -7.36 -0.60
C GLY A 158 -0.39 -6.25 -0.82
N GLY A 159 -1.48 -6.20 -0.04
CA GLY A 159 -2.58 -5.24 -0.21
C GLY A 159 -2.17 -3.77 -0.15
N TYR A 160 -1.22 -3.42 0.70
CA TYR A 160 -0.72 -2.05 0.85
C TYR A 160 0.48 -1.71 -0.05
N ALA A 161 0.99 -2.63 -0.84
CA ALA A 161 2.21 -2.43 -1.60
C ALA A 161 2.10 -1.32 -2.67
N VAL A 162 0.90 -1.03 -3.17
CA VAL A 162 0.60 0.10 -4.05
C VAL A 162 -0.03 1.26 -3.30
N CYS A 163 -0.68 0.99 -2.17
CA CYS A 163 -1.40 2.00 -1.41
C CYS A 163 -0.49 2.92 -0.60
N LEU A 164 0.76 2.54 -0.33
CA LEU A 164 1.69 3.33 0.46
C LEU A 164 3.10 3.30 -0.13
N ARG A 165 3.75 4.48 -0.22
CA ARG A 165 5.16 4.63 -0.61
C ARG A 165 6.10 4.12 0.48
N ILE A 166 5.70 4.25 1.73
CA ILE A 166 6.39 3.77 2.93
C ILE A 166 5.34 3.12 3.80
N PHE A 167 5.59 1.90 4.28
CA PHE A 167 4.66 1.21 5.16
C PHE A 167 5.14 1.30 6.60
N THR A 168 4.44 2.11 7.38
CA THR A 168 4.57 2.27 8.84
C THR A 168 3.18 2.35 9.44
N GLY A 169 3.04 2.13 10.75
CA GLY A 169 1.76 2.30 11.43
C GLY A 169 1.19 3.69 11.23
N GLU A 170 2.04 4.74 11.30
CA GLU A 170 1.61 6.12 11.05
C GLU A 170 1.09 6.35 9.63
N THR A 171 1.83 5.91 8.60
CA THR A 171 1.40 6.12 7.21
C THR A 171 0.12 5.37 6.89
N CYS A 172 -0.08 4.19 7.48
CA CYS A 172 -1.30 3.41 7.38
C CYS A 172 -2.49 4.18 7.99
N VAL A 173 -2.40 4.59 9.25
CA VAL A 173 -3.45 5.37 9.93
C VAL A 173 -3.77 6.64 9.14
N ARG A 174 -2.75 7.38 8.71
CA ARG A 174 -2.92 8.62 7.96
C ARG A 174 -3.64 8.41 6.63
N LYS A 175 -3.21 7.41 5.86
CA LYS A 175 -3.81 7.09 4.54
C LYS A 175 -5.27 6.68 4.66
N GLU A 176 -5.57 5.75 5.57
CA GLU A 176 -6.94 5.28 5.76
C GLU A 176 -7.85 6.40 6.26
N SER A 177 -7.37 7.21 7.19
CA SER A 177 -8.15 8.32 7.76
C SER A 177 -8.43 9.43 6.77
N LEU A 178 -7.45 9.85 5.97
CA LEU A 178 -7.64 10.84 4.91
C LEU A 178 -8.59 10.31 3.83
N GLY A 179 -8.44 9.06 3.42
CA GLY A 179 -9.32 8.42 2.47
C GLY A 179 -10.77 8.32 2.98
N ALA A 180 -10.96 7.93 4.24
CA ALA A 180 -12.28 7.86 4.86
C ALA A 180 -12.92 9.25 5.02
N TRP A 181 -12.14 10.27 5.38
CA TRP A 181 -12.64 11.64 5.48
C TRP A 181 -13.15 12.15 4.13
N LEU A 182 -12.38 11.99 3.05
CA LEU A 182 -12.82 12.36 1.71
C LEU A 182 -14.08 11.59 1.28
N LYS A 183 -14.14 10.29 1.55
CA LYS A 183 -15.33 9.47 1.26
C LYS A 183 -16.56 9.96 2.03
N ALA A 184 -16.41 10.32 3.32
CA ALA A 184 -17.49 10.86 4.12
C ALA A 184 -18.00 12.19 3.57
N HIS A 185 -17.08 13.09 3.16
CA HIS A 185 -17.45 14.35 2.53
C HIS A 185 -18.18 14.13 1.20
N ILE A 186 -17.68 13.26 0.31
CA ILE A 186 -18.31 12.94 -0.99
C ILE A 186 -19.71 12.35 -0.79
N ALA A 187 -19.88 11.48 0.21
CA ALA A 187 -21.17 10.84 0.48
C ALA A 187 -22.19 11.77 1.13
N SER A 188 -21.77 12.69 1.99
CA SER A 188 -22.62 13.59 2.75
C SER A 188 -21.92 14.93 3.03
N PRO A 189 -21.84 15.83 2.02
CA PRO A 189 -21.14 17.11 2.18
C PRO A 189 -21.71 17.99 3.29
N GLU A 190 -23.00 17.89 3.56
CA GLU A 190 -23.67 18.67 4.63
C GLU A 190 -23.25 18.19 6.03
N SER A 191 -23.08 16.87 6.22
CA SER A 191 -22.69 16.27 7.49
C SER A 191 -21.18 16.34 7.75
N HIS A 192 -20.39 16.34 6.68
CA HIS A 192 -18.93 16.38 6.71
C HIS A 192 -18.40 17.51 5.81
N PRO A 193 -18.69 18.79 6.12
CA PRO A 193 -18.37 19.90 5.25
C PRO A 193 -16.87 20.11 5.13
N LEU A 194 -16.38 20.25 3.90
CA LEU A 194 -15.04 20.70 3.57
C LEU A 194 -15.14 21.87 2.59
N THR A 195 -14.32 22.89 2.78
CA THR A 195 -14.12 23.88 1.72
C THR A 195 -13.35 23.24 0.55
N ALA A 196 -13.46 23.78 -0.66
CA ALA A 196 -12.70 23.29 -1.80
C ALA A 196 -11.18 23.23 -1.52
N GLU A 197 -10.64 24.26 -0.86
CA GLU A 197 -9.25 24.35 -0.46
C GLU A 197 -8.86 23.24 0.53
N ALA A 198 -9.68 23.00 1.55
CA ALA A 198 -9.44 21.92 2.52
C ALA A 198 -9.51 20.55 1.87
N ALA A 199 -10.48 20.31 0.98
CA ALA A 199 -10.61 19.06 0.26
C ALA A 199 -9.38 18.80 -0.65
N LEU A 200 -8.91 19.80 -1.37
CA LEU A 200 -7.69 19.70 -2.20
C LEU A 200 -6.45 19.42 -1.34
N SER A 201 -6.28 20.12 -0.22
CA SER A 201 -5.17 19.87 0.70
C SER A 201 -5.17 18.43 1.22
N ILE A 202 -6.34 17.85 1.54
CA ILE A 202 -6.45 16.44 1.93
C ILE A 202 -6.10 15.52 0.76
N CYS A 203 -6.57 15.83 -0.45
CA CYS A 203 -6.21 15.07 -1.66
C CYS A 203 -4.70 15.04 -1.89
N GLU A 204 -4.03 16.19 -1.78
CA GLU A 204 -2.56 16.29 -1.92
C GLU A 204 -1.82 15.46 -0.87
N ARG A 205 -2.21 15.59 0.41
CA ARG A 205 -1.63 14.80 1.50
C ARG A 205 -1.83 13.31 1.28
N LEU A 206 -3.03 12.87 0.88
CA LEU A 206 -3.33 11.46 0.60
C LEU A 206 -2.49 10.94 -0.56
N ALA A 207 -2.39 11.70 -1.63
CA ALA A 207 -1.64 11.28 -2.80
C ALA A 207 -0.12 11.20 -2.57
N GLN A 208 0.44 12.06 -1.72
CA GLN A 208 1.85 11.97 -1.33
C GLN A 208 2.20 10.68 -0.58
N LEU A 209 1.22 10.05 0.08
CA LEU A 209 1.41 8.78 0.77
C LEU A 209 1.43 7.58 -0.16
N MET A 210 0.76 7.67 -1.33
CA MET A 210 0.52 6.52 -2.21
C MET A 210 1.49 6.48 -3.39
N LEU A 211 1.78 5.27 -3.88
CA LEU A 211 2.30 5.09 -5.24
C LEU A 211 1.16 5.39 -6.24
N PRO A 212 1.49 5.79 -7.47
CA PRO A 212 0.48 5.86 -8.53
C PRO A 212 -0.18 4.49 -8.70
N PHE A 213 -1.52 4.47 -8.79
CA PHE A 213 -2.24 3.23 -9.07
C PHE A 213 -2.15 2.89 -10.55
N ALA A 214 -2.10 1.60 -10.85
CA ALA A 214 -2.17 1.14 -12.22
C ALA A 214 -3.42 1.67 -12.93
N PRO A 215 -3.36 1.98 -14.24
CA PRO A 215 -4.50 2.51 -14.98
C PRO A 215 -5.78 1.66 -14.83
N TRP A 216 -5.64 0.32 -14.78
CA TRP A 216 -6.77 -0.59 -14.61
C TRP A 216 -7.31 -0.67 -13.17
N GLN A 217 -6.51 -0.29 -12.16
CA GLN A 217 -6.92 -0.33 -10.75
C GLN A 217 -7.39 1.04 -10.24
N ARG A 218 -6.92 2.13 -10.86
CA ARG A 218 -7.17 3.49 -10.37
C ARG A 218 -8.65 3.83 -10.22
N PRO A 219 -9.55 3.51 -11.19
CA PRO A 219 -10.96 3.92 -11.09
C PRO A 219 -11.66 3.38 -9.84
N ASN A 220 -11.32 2.16 -9.42
CA ASN A 220 -11.93 1.48 -8.28
C ASN A 220 -11.07 1.56 -7.00
N GLY A 221 -9.85 2.05 -7.12
CA GLY A 221 -8.93 2.26 -6.00
C GLY A 221 -9.20 3.56 -5.25
N THR A 222 -8.53 3.73 -4.11
CA THR A 222 -8.65 4.94 -3.29
C THR A 222 -8.52 6.24 -4.09
N PRO A 223 -7.53 6.41 -5.01
CA PRO A 223 -7.43 7.65 -5.78
C PRO A 223 -8.66 7.93 -6.64
N GLY A 224 -9.18 6.94 -7.33
CA GLY A 224 -10.32 7.10 -8.24
C GLY A 224 -11.60 7.48 -7.51
N VAL A 225 -11.91 6.76 -6.42
CA VAL A 225 -13.15 6.98 -5.67
C VAL A 225 -13.10 8.18 -4.70
N THR A 226 -11.94 8.81 -4.53
CA THR A 226 -11.77 10.00 -3.69
C THR A 226 -11.21 11.18 -4.49
N ILE A 227 -9.93 11.16 -4.82
CA ILE A 227 -9.22 12.29 -5.44
C ILE A 227 -9.82 12.64 -6.81
N ASP A 228 -9.91 11.66 -7.72
CA ASP A 228 -10.39 11.89 -9.08
C ASP A 228 -11.86 12.33 -9.08
N ARG A 229 -12.66 11.75 -8.18
CA ARG A 229 -14.06 12.11 -8.00
C ARG A 229 -14.21 13.56 -7.52
N LEU A 230 -13.47 13.97 -6.48
CA LEU A 230 -13.53 15.33 -5.95
C LEU A 230 -13.06 16.38 -6.95
N VAL A 231 -11.97 16.09 -7.67
CA VAL A 231 -11.45 16.98 -8.72
C VAL A 231 -12.49 17.20 -9.82
N ALA A 232 -13.21 16.13 -10.20
CA ALA A 232 -14.29 16.22 -11.19
C ALA A 232 -15.48 17.02 -10.64
N ASP A 233 -15.91 16.76 -9.41
CA ASP A 233 -17.07 17.44 -8.78
C ASP A 233 -16.80 18.93 -8.55
N LEU A 234 -15.53 19.35 -8.31
CA LEU A 234 -15.14 20.73 -8.18
C LEU A 234 -14.92 21.44 -9.54
N GLY A 235 -15.03 20.75 -10.67
CA GLY A 235 -14.79 21.30 -12.01
C GLY A 235 -13.34 21.74 -12.22
N LEU A 236 -12.43 21.23 -11.40
CA LEU A 236 -11.02 21.57 -11.49
C LEU A 236 -10.39 20.67 -12.55
N GLY A 237 -10.06 21.26 -13.70
CA GLY A 237 -9.20 20.63 -14.70
C GLY A 237 -7.74 20.49 -14.23
N VAL A 238 -7.56 20.19 -12.94
CA VAL A 238 -6.24 20.08 -12.32
C VAL A 238 -5.63 18.76 -12.75
N GLU A 239 -4.59 18.82 -13.55
CA GLU A 239 -3.58 17.78 -13.55
C GLU A 239 -2.94 17.78 -12.16
N LEU A 240 -3.57 17.07 -11.22
CA LEU A 240 -2.89 16.78 -9.96
C LEU A 240 -1.60 16.04 -10.31
N PRO A 241 -0.45 16.31 -9.63
CA PRO A 241 0.86 15.72 -9.95
C PRO A 241 0.92 14.18 -9.85
N PHE A 242 -0.21 13.53 -9.89
CA PHE A 242 -0.45 12.10 -9.66
C PHE A 242 -0.79 11.32 -10.93
N ARG A 243 -0.77 11.94 -12.09
CA ARG A 243 -0.93 11.26 -13.38
C ARG A 243 0.38 10.72 -13.96
N GLY A 244 1.33 10.33 -13.13
CA GLY A 244 2.52 9.60 -13.60
C GLY A 244 3.54 10.44 -14.37
N ASP A 245 3.44 11.76 -14.33
CA ASP A 245 4.45 12.66 -14.86
C ASP A 245 5.29 13.22 -13.71
N ASP A 246 5.90 12.31 -12.96
CA ASP A 246 6.87 12.69 -11.95
C ASP A 246 8.14 13.11 -12.67
N GLY A 247 8.38 14.42 -12.62
CA GLY A 247 9.58 15.07 -13.10
C GLY A 247 10.84 14.22 -12.98
N ARG A 248 11.15 13.52 -14.06
CA ARG A 248 12.51 13.11 -14.37
C ARG A 248 13.14 14.28 -15.10
N SER A 249 13.70 15.19 -14.35
CA SER A 249 14.81 16.02 -14.80
C SER A 249 16.09 15.46 -14.20
#